data_881c9208ffbd42d44e1a3fd04cbdb857
#
_entry.id   881c9208ffbd42d44e1a3fd04cbdb857
#
_cell.length_a   1.000
_cell.length_b   1.000
_cell.length_c   1.000
_cell.angle_alpha   90.00
_cell.angle_beta   90.00
_cell.angle_gamma   90.00
#
_symmetry.space_group_name_H-M   'P 1'
#
loop_
_entity.id
_entity.type
_entity.pdbx_description
1 polymer ?
#
loop_
_entity_poly.entity_id
_entity_poly.type
_entity_poly.pdbx_seq_one_letter_code
_entity_poly.pdbx_strand_id
1 'polypeptide(L)'
;MRNRFRRLRCILHYTGHLLEVLGLVLLLPLVVVLVYWGRHGESWTTVNAFLISGTVSLCIGFVLRNAFACDDLDTIGSMLTCAVGWLACSAVGALPLVLGLRCSYLDAYFEAISGFTTTGITVFDGLDLMPRSILFWRALTQWLGGLGILSFFLIVTFRASSAHHIFGAESHKISATRPAPGLFNTLKILWQIYAGLTLLATIVLALAKMPVFDAICHALTALSTGGFSPHDASIDFYRATGHAHYRFIEYALTFFMMLGGINFLVHYRVLTRDFKALWDNMEIRYWWGLIVAFTLVVMIDCLRQSGSLTAVFERGTPIAAAEVERTFRYSVFQVMAILTTTGFGTMDIGSAFFGTAAKQLFLVMMVIGGCVGSTSGGFKVLRVAMLNRLMQRELFKAKVSDRASTGLVIDNHIVPDAEIHRVAALFFAWIALLVVGGGITALFSNQETLAAFSGMFSALGNIGPCYISVADMMEMPAVVKITYIIGMLAGRLEILPVLLLFSPRVWR
;
A
#
# COMPACT_ATOMS: atom_id res chain seq x y z
N MET A 1 -29.79 24.90 -15.38
CA MET A 1 -28.34 25.07 -15.06
C MET A 1 -27.93 24.63 -13.65
N ARG A 2 -28.80 24.67 -12.62
CA ARG A 2 -28.45 24.32 -11.21
C ARG A 2 -27.99 22.87 -10.99
N ASN A 3 -28.43 21.90 -11.79
CA ASN A 3 -28.09 20.46 -11.61
C ASN A 3 -26.77 20.02 -12.29
N ARG A 4 -26.24 20.81 -13.25
CA ARG A 4 -25.14 20.38 -14.12
C ARG A 4 -23.78 20.28 -13.42
N PHE A 5 -23.62 20.93 -12.25
CA PHE A 5 -22.39 20.92 -11.45
C PHE A 5 -22.61 20.45 -10.01
N ARG A 6 -23.72 19.77 -9.73
CA ARG A 6 -24.02 19.33 -8.37
C ARG A 6 -22.94 18.43 -7.80
N ARG A 7 -22.50 17.43 -8.58
CA ARG A 7 -21.40 16.53 -8.15
C ARG A 7 -20.11 17.28 -7.89
N LEU A 8 -19.69 18.18 -8.79
CA LEU A 8 -18.48 18.96 -8.60
C LEU A 8 -18.51 19.79 -7.33
N ARG A 9 -19.63 20.45 -7.02
CA ARG A 9 -19.81 21.21 -5.77
C ARG A 9 -19.64 20.32 -4.55
N CYS A 10 -20.26 19.14 -4.55
CA CYS A 10 -20.13 18.18 -3.46
C CYS A 10 -18.69 17.68 -3.32
N ILE A 11 -18.02 17.35 -4.41
CA ILE A 11 -16.63 16.92 -4.41
C ILE A 11 -15.74 18.01 -3.79
N LEU A 12 -15.89 19.27 -4.20
CA LEU A 12 -15.14 20.40 -3.67
C LEU A 12 -15.43 20.64 -2.19
N HIS A 13 -16.69 20.55 -1.78
CA HIS A 13 -17.10 20.69 -0.38
C HIS A 13 -16.39 19.65 0.52
N TYR A 14 -16.47 18.36 0.17
CA TYR A 14 -15.85 17.31 0.97
C TYR A 14 -14.32 17.30 0.86
N THR A 15 -13.74 17.70 -0.27
CA THR A 15 -12.30 17.95 -0.39
C THR A 15 -11.88 19.07 0.56
N GLY A 16 -12.71 20.12 0.72
CA GLY A 16 -12.48 21.17 1.70
C GLY A 16 -12.36 20.63 3.12
N HIS A 17 -13.27 19.76 3.56
CA HIS A 17 -13.17 19.11 4.87
C HIS A 17 -11.90 18.27 5.04
N LEU A 18 -11.49 17.52 3.99
CA LEU A 18 -10.26 16.73 4.04
C LEU A 18 -9.03 17.64 4.21
N LEU A 19 -8.99 18.77 3.50
CA LEU A 19 -7.88 19.73 3.61
C LEU A 19 -7.85 20.45 4.95
N GLU A 20 -9.00 20.73 5.58
CA GLU A 20 -9.04 21.28 6.95
C GLU A 20 -8.42 20.28 7.96
N VAL A 21 -8.81 19.00 7.88
CA VAL A 21 -8.24 17.95 8.73
C VAL A 21 -6.74 17.81 8.47
N LEU A 22 -6.32 17.80 7.19
CA LEU A 22 -4.91 17.74 6.82
C LEU A 22 -4.12 18.93 7.38
N GLY A 23 -4.70 20.15 7.34
CA GLY A 23 -4.07 21.35 7.88
C GLY A 23 -3.77 21.23 9.38
N LEU A 24 -4.67 20.63 10.16
CA LEU A 24 -4.42 20.36 11.57
C LEU A 24 -3.34 19.27 11.77
N VAL A 25 -3.34 18.25 10.95
CA VAL A 25 -2.34 17.16 11.00
C VAL A 25 -0.95 17.66 10.63
N LEU A 26 -0.84 18.61 9.71
CA LEU A 26 0.43 19.28 9.34
C LEU A 26 1.10 20.00 10.51
N LEU A 27 0.40 20.25 11.61
CA LEU A 27 0.99 20.84 12.82
C LEU A 27 1.66 19.79 13.73
N LEU A 28 1.36 18.50 13.56
CA LEU A 28 1.95 17.43 14.40
C LEU A 28 3.50 17.32 14.28
N PRO A 29 4.11 17.44 13.07
CA PRO A 29 5.56 17.43 12.96
C PRO A 29 6.26 18.57 13.72
N LEU A 30 5.57 19.66 14.06
CA LEU A 30 6.14 20.72 14.90
C LEU A 30 6.55 20.21 16.28
N VAL A 31 5.89 19.18 16.81
CA VAL A 31 6.30 18.54 18.06
C VAL A 31 7.69 17.90 17.89
N VAL A 32 7.94 17.28 16.73
CA VAL A 32 9.26 16.70 16.42
C VAL A 32 10.31 17.80 16.28
N VAL A 33 9.98 18.92 15.62
CA VAL A 33 10.87 20.09 15.53
C VAL A 33 11.25 20.58 16.92
N LEU A 34 10.29 20.69 17.84
CA LEU A 34 10.56 21.15 19.22
C LEU A 34 11.46 20.18 20.00
N VAL A 35 11.24 18.86 19.87
CA VAL A 35 12.04 17.84 20.55
C VAL A 35 13.48 17.82 20.05
N TYR A 36 13.69 18.03 18.74
CA TYR A 36 15.01 17.97 18.09
C TYR A 36 15.59 19.33 17.74
N TRP A 37 15.08 20.42 18.34
CA TRP A 37 15.48 21.78 18.03
C TRP A 37 17.01 21.97 18.01
N GLY A 38 17.51 22.54 16.92
CA GLY A 38 18.94 22.77 16.69
C GLY A 38 19.78 21.52 16.45
N ARG A 39 19.13 20.34 16.33
CA ARG A 39 19.76 19.05 16.01
C ARG A 39 19.12 18.45 14.76
N HIS A 40 19.82 17.54 14.10
CA HIS A 40 19.30 16.81 12.95
C HIS A 40 18.64 17.68 11.88
N GLY A 41 19.23 18.84 11.57
CA GLY A 41 18.73 19.77 10.55
C GLY A 41 17.48 20.57 10.91
N GLU A 42 16.95 20.44 12.13
CA GLU A 42 15.78 21.21 12.58
C GLU A 42 16.13 22.69 12.81
N SER A 43 15.30 23.56 12.23
CA SER A 43 15.52 25.01 12.20
C SER A 43 14.21 25.77 11.98
N TRP A 44 14.27 27.09 11.98
CA TRP A 44 13.13 27.95 11.58
C TRP A 44 12.60 27.63 10.17
N THR A 45 13.43 27.08 9.27
CA THR A 45 12.99 26.67 7.93
C THR A 45 11.96 25.57 8.04
N THR A 46 12.20 24.53 8.86
CA THR A 46 11.24 23.42 9.07
C THR A 46 9.98 23.86 9.80
N VAL A 47 10.10 24.78 10.81
CA VAL A 47 8.91 25.38 11.46
C VAL A 47 8.05 26.09 10.42
N ASN A 48 8.64 27.00 9.64
CA ASN A 48 7.91 27.77 8.64
C ASN A 48 7.31 26.87 7.56
N ALA A 49 8.01 25.80 7.14
CA ALA A 49 7.52 24.84 6.17
C ALA A 49 6.20 24.22 6.63
N PHE A 50 6.09 23.75 7.86
CA PHE A 50 4.87 23.15 8.40
C PHE A 50 3.79 24.18 8.73
N LEU A 51 4.13 25.34 9.29
CA LEU A 51 3.16 26.40 9.60
C LEU A 51 2.50 26.96 8.34
N ILE A 52 3.31 27.29 7.32
CA ILE A 52 2.79 27.81 6.04
C ILE A 52 1.91 26.75 5.38
N SER A 53 2.37 25.52 5.27
CA SER A 53 1.61 24.43 4.65
C SER A 53 0.30 24.13 5.38
N GLY A 54 0.33 24.11 6.70
CA GLY A 54 -0.86 23.93 7.54
C GLY A 54 -1.86 25.08 7.36
N THR A 55 -1.39 26.32 7.36
CA THR A 55 -2.23 27.51 7.15
C THR A 55 -2.85 27.52 5.75
N VAL A 56 -2.06 27.21 4.72
CA VAL A 56 -2.54 27.14 3.33
C VAL A 56 -3.62 26.04 3.21
N SER A 57 -3.39 24.88 3.82
CA SER A 57 -4.37 23.79 3.84
C SER A 57 -5.69 24.21 4.50
N LEU A 58 -5.62 24.83 5.68
CA LEU A 58 -6.79 25.31 6.41
C LEU A 58 -7.53 26.40 5.62
N CYS A 59 -6.84 27.36 5.04
CA CYS A 59 -7.46 28.43 4.25
C CYS A 59 -8.17 27.88 3.00
N ILE A 60 -7.51 27.03 2.22
CA ILE A 60 -8.12 26.40 1.03
C ILE A 60 -9.30 25.54 1.46
N GLY A 61 -9.15 24.72 2.50
CA GLY A 61 -10.20 23.87 3.04
C GLY A 61 -11.42 24.68 3.46
N PHE A 62 -11.24 25.74 4.23
CA PHE A 62 -12.31 26.63 4.67
C PHE A 62 -13.03 27.31 3.51
N VAL A 63 -12.29 27.81 2.50
CA VAL A 63 -12.90 28.43 1.31
C VAL A 63 -13.73 27.40 0.54
N LEU A 64 -13.19 26.22 0.26
CA LEU A 64 -13.90 25.20 -0.50
C LEU A 64 -15.17 24.70 0.24
N ARG A 65 -15.07 24.50 1.54
CA ARG A 65 -16.22 24.08 2.35
C ARG A 65 -17.35 25.09 2.35
N ASN A 66 -17.03 26.38 2.50
CA ASN A 66 -18.05 27.44 2.63
C ASN A 66 -18.56 27.94 1.28
N ALA A 67 -17.76 27.90 0.21
CA ALA A 67 -18.16 28.30 -1.13
C ALA A 67 -19.09 27.30 -1.82
N PHE A 68 -19.03 26.03 -1.44
CA PHE A 68 -19.79 24.96 -2.07
C PHE A 68 -20.63 24.20 -1.03
N ALA A 69 -21.97 24.27 -1.17
CA ALA A 69 -22.88 23.47 -0.35
C ALA A 69 -23.17 22.12 -1.01
N CYS A 70 -23.27 21.07 -0.19
CA CYS A 70 -23.63 19.73 -0.63
C CYS A 70 -24.63 19.09 0.34
N ASP A 71 -25.69 18.48 -0.20
CA ASP A 71 -26.67 17.72 0.58
C ASP A 71 -26.25 16.25 0.69
N ASP A 72 -26.15 15.53 -0.46
CA ASP A 72 -25.79 14.12 -0.51
C ASP A 72 -24.94 13.77 -1.73
N LEU A 73 -23.97 12.84 -1.55
CA LEU A 73 -23.17 12.26 -2.62
C LEU A 73 -23.76 10.92 -3.06
N ASP A 74 -23.87 10.75 -4.37
CA ASP A 74 -24.08 9.43 -4.98
C ASP A 74 -22.78 8.60 -4.95
N THR A 75 -22.86 7.32 -5.28
CA THR A 75 -21.72 6.40 -5.25
C THR A 75 -20.58 6.87 -6.17
N ILE A 76 -20.90 7.38 -7.37
CA ILE A 76 -19.92 7.91 -8.31
C ILE A 76 -19.25 9.17 -7.74
N GLY A 77 -20.04 10.08 -7.17
CA GLY A 77 -19.52 11.27 -6.50
C GLY A 77 -18.61 10.94 -5.32
N SER A 78 -18.92 9.90 -4.55
CA SER A 78 -18.05 9.41 -3.45
C SER A 78 -16.71 8.90 -3.97
N MET A 79 -16.70 8.11 -5.06
CA MET A 79 -15.47 7.63 -5.69
C MET A 79 -14.60 8.77 -6.22
N LEU A 80 -15.23 9.76 -6.91
CA LEU A 80 -14.53 10.94 -7.40
C LEU A 80 -13.99 11.79 -6.26
N THR A 81 -14.75 11.96 -5.16
CA THR A 81 -14.30 12.68 -3.97
C THR A 81 -13.06 12.04 -3.37
N CYS A 82 -13.00 10.70 -3.32
CA CYS A 82 -11.81 10.00 -2.88
C CYS A 82 -10.62 10.29 -3.82
N ALA A 83 -10.79 10.12 -5.12
CA ALA A 83 -9.70 10.33 -6.07
C ALA A 83 -9.18 11.79 -6.06
N VAL A 84 -10.08 12.76 -6.08
CA VAL A 84 -9.73 14.20 -5.99
C VAL A 84 -9.12 14.52 -4.61
N GLY A 85 -9.64 13.92 -3.55
CA GLY A 85 -9.13 14.07 -2.19
C GLY A 85 -7.66 13.61 -2.06
N TRP A 86 -7.32 12.42 -2.61
CA TRP A 86 -5.93 11.94 -2.63
C TRP A 86 -5.00 12.90 -3.39
N LEU A 87 -5.42 13.35 -4.58
CA LEU A 87 -4.65 14.31 -5.38
C LEU A 87 -4.47 15.65 -4.64
N ALA A 88 -5.55 16.18 -4.04
CA ALA A 88 -5.51 17.46 -3.32
C ALA A 88 -4.69 17.37 -2.02
N CYS A 89 -4.87 16.31 -1.23
CA CYS A 89 -4.08 16.08 -0.03
C CYS A 89 -2.60 15.93 -0.35
N SER A 90 -2.25 15.24 -1.44
CA SER A 90 -0.86 15.10 -1.88
C SER A 90 -0.29 16.43 -2.37
N ALA A 91 -1.09 17.26 -3.05
CA ALA A 91 -0.65 18.57 -3.52
C ALA A 91 -0.28 19.52 -2.37
N VAL A 92 -1.08 19.54 -1.31
CA VAL A 92 -0.78 20.32 -0.11
C VAL A 92 0.28 19.64 0.74
N GLY A 93 0.24 18.30 0.87
CA GLY A 93 1.22 17.50 1.62
C GLY A 93 2.64 17.55 1.04
N ALA A 94 2.80 17.96 -0.21
CA ALA A 94 4.08 18.23 -0.85
C ALA A 94 4.73 19.56 -0.37
N LEU A 95 3.94 20.52 0.09
CA LEU A 95 4.45 21.87 0.44
C LEU A 95 5.54 21.83 1.54
N PRO A 96 5.41 21.05 2.63
CA PRO A 96 6.48 20.96 3.62
C PRO A 96 7.80 20.45 3.04
N LEU A 97 7.73 19.54 2.04
CA LEU A 97 8.91 19.01 1.38
C LEU A 97 9.59 20.08 0.50
N VAL A 98 8.79 20.83 -0.29
CA VAL A 98 9.31 21.94 -1.10
C VAL A 98 9.96 23.00 -0.24
N LEU A 99 9.27 23.45 0.82
CA LEU A 99 9.72 24.54 1.67
C LEU A 99 10.87 24.12 2.61
N GLY A 100 10.85 22.87 3.10
CA GLY A 100 11.86 22.35 4.03
C GLY A 100 13.12 21.87 3.34
N LEU A 101 13.01 21.20 2.18
CA LEU A 101 14.13 20.60 1.46
C LEU A 101 14.57 21.42 0.23
N ARG A 102 13.79 22.43 -0.18
CA ARG A 102 14.05 23.24 -1.38
C ARG A 102 14.14 22.40 -2.67
N CYS A 103 13.39 21.31 -2.76
CA CYS A 103 13.32 20.44 -3.92
C CYS A 103 12.28 20.93 -4.95
N SER A 104 12.26 20.32 -6.13
CA SER A 104 11.24 20.61 -7.16
C SER A 104 9.84 20.24 -6.67
N TYR A 105 8.81 20.98 -7.09
CA TYR A 105 7.44 20.65 -6.70
C TYR A 105 7.00 19.29 -7.25
N LEU A 106 7.45 18.87 -8.43
CA LEU A 106 7.11 17.57 -9.00
C LEU A 106 7.68 16.43 -8.13
N ASP A 107 8.91 16.54 -7.65
CA ASP A 107 9.53 15.54 -6.80
C ASP A 107 8.85 15.49 -5.42
N ALA A 108 8.56 16.65 -4.84
CA ALA A 108 7.80 16.73 -3.60
C ALA A 108 6.39 16.15 -3.74
N TYR A 109 5.72 16.42 -4.87
CA TYR A 109 4.40 15.86 -5.15
C TYR A 109 4.45 14.34 -5.35
N PHE A 110 5.48 13.85 -6.07
CA PHE A 110 5.73 12.41 -6.23
C PHE A 110 5.91 11.72 -4.89
N GLU A 111 6.74 12.28 -4.01
CA GLU A 111 6.98 11.76 -2.67
C GLU A 111 5.70 11.79 -1.80
N ALA A 112 4.94 12.88 -1.85
CA ALA A 112 3.70 13.02 -1.12
C ALA A 112 2.62 12.04 -1.60
N ILE A 113 2.44 11.88 -2.92
CA ILE A 113 1.47 10.90 -3.46
C ILE A 113 1.91 9.47 -3.13
N SER A 114 3.21 9.16 -3.22
CA SER A 114 3.78 7.89 -2.80
C SER A 114 3.51 7.62 -1.31
N GLY A 115 3.60 8.66 -0.47
CA GLY A 115 3.22 8.59 0.93
C GLY A 115 1.72 8.31 1.11
N PHE A 116 0.83 9.17 0.62
CA PHE A 116 -0.61 9.03 0.82
C PHE A 116 -1.22 7.80 0.15
N THR A 117 -0.64 7.29 -0.95
CA THR A 117 -1.06 6.02 -1.56
C THR A 117 -0.39 4.80 -0.92
N THR A 118 0.43 5.01 0.13
CA THR A 118 1.22 3.97 0.80
C THR A 118 2.06 3.12 -0.16
N THR A 119 2.57 3.76 -1.22
CA THR A 119 3.38 3.07 -2.23
C THR A 119 4.82 2.87 -1.78
N GLY A 120 5.44 3.93 -1.21
CA GLY A 120 6.81 3.84 -0.70
C GLY A 120 7.92 4.00 -1.74
N ILE A 121 7.63 4.27 -3.02
CA ILE A 121 8.65 4.68 -3.99
C ILE A 121 9.14 6.06 -3.58
N THR A 122 10.45 6.25 -3.46
CA THR A 122 11.07 7.54 -3.11
C THR A 122 11.91 8.09 -4.25
N VAL A 123 11.93 9.42 -4.33
CA VAL A 123 12.82 10.22 -5.17
C VAL A 123 13.78 11.04 -4.31
N PHE A 124 13.92 10.68 -3.04
CA PHE A 124 14.85 11.33 -2.11
C PHE A 124 15.93 10.36 -1.65
N ASP A 125 17.16 10.84 -1.66
CA ASP A 125 18.36 10.21 -1.16
C ASP A 125 18.95 11.04 -0.01
N GLY A 126 19.84 10.46 0.81
CA GLY A 126 20.41 11.14 1.96
C GLY A 126 19.44 11.32 3.13
N LEU A 127 18.51 10.38 3.31
CA LEU A 127 17.49 10.42 4.35
C LEU A 127 18.10 10.54 5.75
N ASP A 128 19.25 9.89 5.99
CA ASP A 128 19.95 9.92 7.27
C ASP A 128 20.37 11.33 7.71
N LEU A 129 20.48 12.27 6.75
CA LEU A 129 20.86 13.68 6.98
C LEU A 129 19.66 14.64 6.98
N MET A 130 18.47 14.15 6.61
CA MET A 130 17.27 15.00 6.53
C MET A 130 16.71 15.37 7.92
N PRO A 131 16.02 16.53 8.02
CA PRO A 131 15.31 16.90 9.25
C PRO A 131 14.32 15.80 9.69
N ARG A 132 14.34 15.47 10.97
CA ARG A 132 13.47 14.42 11.52
C ARG A 132 11.99 14.74 11.39
N SER A 133 11.61 15.99 11.43
CA SER A 133 10.24 16.42 11.19
C SER A 133 9.75 16.06 9.77
N ILE A 134 10.62 16.18 8.77
CA ILE A 134 10.34 15.78 7.39
C ILE A 134 10.23 14.25 7.28
N LEU A 135 11.14 13.49 7.90
CA LEU A 135 11.07 12.03 7.93
C LEU A 135 9.80 11.53 8.64
N PHE A 136 9.44 12.17 9.75
CA PHE A 136 8.20 11.89 10.45
C PHE A 136 6.97 12.21 9.58
N TRP A 137 6.99 13.33 8.85
CA TRP A 137 5.92 13.69 7.91
C TRP A 137 5.74 12.63 6.83
N ARG A 138 6.82 12.13 6.23
CA ARG A 138 6.77 11.02 5.27
C ARG A 138 6.09 9.79 5.86
N ALA A 139 6.50 9.36 7.05
CA ALA A 139 5.87 8.23 7.75
C ALA A 139 4.40 8.49 8.09
N LEU A 140 4.06 9.71 8.52
CA LEU A 140 2.70 10.09 8.87
C LEU A 140 1.77 10.12 7.64
N THR A 141 2.25 10.57 6.46
CA THR A 141 1.44 10.51 5.23
C THR A 141 1.03 9.09 4.87
N GLN A 142 1.93 8.10 5.05
CA GLN A 142 1.59 6.69 4.84
C GLN A 142 0.58 6.19 5.86
N TRP A 143 0.73 6.54 7.13
CA TRP A 143 -0.21 6.15 8.16
C TRP A 143 -1.62 6.71 7.92
N LEU A 144 -1.72 7.96 7.49
CA LEU A 144 -2.98 8.59 7.07
C LEU A 144 -3.57 7.91 5.83
N GLY A 145 -2.73 7.56 4.84
CA GLY A 145 -3.14 6.80 3.66
C GLY A 145 -3.72 5.43 3.98
N GLY A 146 -3.15 4.72 4.97
CA GLY A 146 -3.69 3.47 5.51
C GLY A 146 -5.09 3.65 6.14
N LEU A 147 -5.26 4.65 7.00
CA LEU A 147 -6.58 5.01 7.57
C LEU A 147 -7.59 5.41 6.48
N GLY A 148 -7.13 6.18 5.48
CA GLY A 148 -7.96 6.64 4.38
C GLY A 148 -8.57 5.48 3.59
N ILE A 149 -7.78 4.47 3.23
CA ILE A 149 -8.28 3.33 2.44
C ILE A 149 -9.23 2.46 3.27
N LEU A 150 -8.95 2.23 4.55
CA LEU A 150 -9.87 1.50 5.44
C LEU A 150 -11.23 2.21 5.53
N SER A 151 -11.21 3.55 5.62
CA SER A 151 -12.43 4.36 5.64
C SER A 151 -13.18 4.31 4.31
N PHE A 152 -12.46 4.44 3.19
CA PHE A 152 -13.01 4.33 1.84
C PHE A 152 -13.65 2.97 1.60
N PHE A 153 -12.95 1.89 1.91
CA PHE A 153 -13.45 0.53 1.79
C PHE A 153 -14.78 0.35 2.50
N LEU A 154 -14.88 0.81 3.76
CA LEU A 154 -16.11 0.69 4.52
C LEU A 154 -17.25 1.54 3.96
N ILE A 155 -16.98 2.79 3.56
CA ILE A 155 -18.02 3.67 2.99
C ILE A 155 -18.57 3.06 1.70
N VAL A 156 -17.70 2.54 0.84
CA VAL A 156 -18.10 1.89 -0.40
C VAL A 156 -18.89 0.61 -0.12
N THR A 157 -18.40 -0.24 0.78
CA THR A 157 -19.04 -1.52 1.09
C THR A 157 -20.41 -1.37 1.74
N PHE A 158 -20.59 -0.40 2.64
CA PHE A 158 -21.79 -0.33 3.47
C PHE A 158 -22.84 0.72 3.03
N ARG A 159 -22.46 1.80 2.34
CA ARG A 159 -23.41 2.70 1.68
C ARG A 159 -24.01 2.12 0.41
N ALA A 160 -23.33 1.21 -0.23
CA ALA A 160 -23.77 0.52 -1.43
C ALA A 160 -24.87 -0.53 -1.17
N SER A 161 -25.56 -0.54 -0.04
CA SER A 161 -26.69 -1.46 0.20
C SER A 161 -27.84 -1.28 -0.81
N SER A 162 -27.94 -0.14 -1.49
CA SER A 162 -28.76 0.07 -2.70
C SER A 162 -27.99 -0.05 -4.02
N ALA A 163 -26.65 -0.17 -3.99
CA ALA A 163 -25.77 -0.31 -5.14
C ALA A 163 -25.02 -1.65 -5.09
N HIS A 164 -25.71 -2.73 -4.74
CA HIS A 164 -25.20 -4.12 -4.70
C HIS A 164 -24.49 -4.57 -5.98
N HIS A 165 -24.52 -3.76 -7.03
CA HIS A 165 -24.04 -4.12 -8.35
C HIS A 165 -22.63 -3.61 -8.70
N ILE A 166 -21.99 -2.76 -7.87
CA ILE A 166 -20.69 -2.16 -8.24
C ILE A 166 -19.49 -2.78 -7.52
N PHE A 167 -19.67 -3.31 -6.29
CA PHE A 167 -18.60 -3.90 -5.47
C PHE A 167 -19.01 -5.23 -4.82
N GLY A 168 -19.95 -5.95 -5.44
CA GLY A 168 -20.66 -7.08 -4.85
C GLY A 168 -19.80 -8.28 -4.40
N ALA A 169 -18.67 -8.57 -5.05
CA ALA A 169 -17.82 -9.69 -4.68
C ALA A 169 -17.16 -9.52 -3.29
N GLU A 170 -16.95 -8.28 -2.87
CA GLU A 170 -16.32 -7.96 -1.60
C GLU A 170 -17.33 -7.81 -0.45
N SER A 171 -18.61 -7.52 -0.78
CA SER A 171 -19.64 -7.19 0.22
C SER A 171 -20.41 -8.37 0.79
N HIS A 172 -20.49 -9.51 0.07
CA HIS A 172 -21.39 -10.60 0.44
C HIS A 172 -21.11 -11.31 1.77
N LYS A 173 -19.87 -11.30 2.26
CA LYS A 173 -19.53 -11.87 3.57
C LYS A 173 -19.39 -10.82 4.67
N ILE A 174 -18.99 -9.62 4.31
CA ILE A 174 -18.76 -8.54 5.29
C ILE A 174 -20.10 -8.01 5.84
N SER A 175 -21.18 -8.12 5.08
CA SER A 175 -22.53 -7.70 5.53
C SER A 175 -23.07 -8.54 6.69
N ALA A 176 -22.64 -9.79 6.85
CA ALA A 176 -23.10 -10.67 7.91
C ALA A 176 -22.42 -10.43 9.27
N THR A 177 -21.29 -9.71 9.30
CA THR A 177 -20.46 -9.56 10.52
C THR A 177 -20.03 -8.13 10.75
N ARG A 178 -20.97 -7.16 10.76
CA ARG A 178 -20.63 -5.80 11.20
C ARG A 178 -20.19 -5.84 12.66
N PRO A 179 -19.03 -5.28 13.02
CA PRO A 179 -18.56 -5.20 14.42
C PRO A 179 -19.55 -4.47 15.33
N ALA A 180 -20.27 -3.48 14.79
CA ALA A 180 -21.26 -2.72 15.54
C ALA A 180 -22.36 -2.20 14.60
N PRO A 181 -23.57 -1.92 15.13
CA PRO A 181 -24.60 -1.24 14.37
C PRO A 181 -24.14 0.17 14.00
N GLY A 182 -24.24 0.51 12.69
CA GLY A 182 -23.85 1.80 12.13
C GLY A 182 -22.41 1.83 11.58
N LEU A 183 -22.26 2.53 10.45
CA LEU A 183 -21.00 2.68 9.74
C LEU A 183 -19.93 3.37 10.59
N PHE A 184 -20.31 4.42 11.31
CA PHE A 184 -19.40 5.20 12.14
C PHE A 184 -18.78 4.39 13.29
N ASN A 185 -19.57 3.55 13.96
CA ASN A 185 -19.06 2.69 15.02
C ASN A 185 -18.09 1.63 14.49
N THR A 186 -18.38 1.06 13.32
CA THR A 186 -17.46 0.13 12.65
C THR A 186 -16.15 0.80 12.30
N LEU A 187 -16.18 2.01 11.72
CA LEU A 187 -14.99 2.82 11.43
C LEU A 187 -14.15 3.07 12.67
N LYS A 188 -14.81 3.52 13.76
CA LYS A 188 -14.14 3.79 15.04
C LYS A 188 -13.42 2.56 15.58
N ILE A 189 -14.04 1.39 15.53
CA ILE A 189 -13.42 0.13 15.97
C ILE A 189 -12.19 -0.20 15.12
N LEU A 190 -12.28 -0.10 13.79
CA LEU A 190 -11.15 -0.40 12.91
C LEU A 190 -9.99 0.60 13.12
N TRP A 191 -10.29 1.88 13.33
CA TRP A 191 -9.27 2.88 13.65
C TRP A 191 -8.60 2.61 14.99
N GLN A 192 -9.36 2.17 16.00
CA GLN A 192 -8.81 1.78 17.29
C GLN A 192 -7.88 0.57 17.19
N ILE A 193 -8.26 -0.44 16.40
CA ILE A 193 -7.40 -1.62 16.13
C ILE A 193 -6.12 -1.19 15.42
N TYR A 194 -6.24 -0.35 14.38
CA TYR A 194 -5.10 0.15 13.63
C TYR A 194 -4.13 0.95 14.51
N ALA A 195 -4.64 1.90 15.30
CA ALA A 195 -3.83 2.68 16.23
C ALA A 195 -3.23 1.81 17.35
N GLY A 196 -3.99 0.84 17.88
CA GLY A 196 -3.53 -0.09 18.90
C GLY A 196 -2.39 -0.99 18.39
N LEU A 197 -2.51 -1.53 17.18
CA LEU A 197 -1.45 -2.33 16.55
C LEU A 197 -0.21 -1.47 16.25
N THR A 198 -0.40 -0.21 15.81
CA THR A 198 0.72 0.73 15.59
C THR A 198 1.46 1.02 16.90
N LEU A 199 0.73 1.27 17.98
CA LEU A 199 1.32 1.47 19.31
C LEU A 199 2.07 0.22 19.78
N LEU A 200 1.49 -0.96 19.63
CA LEU A 200 2.12 -2.24 19.96
C LEU A 200 3.42 -2.44 19.17
N ALA A 201 3.41 -2.17 17.87
CA ALA A 201 4.60 -2.23 17.02
C ALA A 201 5.70 -1.27 17.54
N THR A 202 5.33 -0.02 17.85
CA THR A 202 6.26 0.96 18.43
C THR A 202 6.90 0.46 19.71
N ILE A 203 6.10 -0.10 20.63
CA ILE A 203 6.60 -0.65 21.90
C ILE A 203 7.55 -1.81 21.66
N VAL A 204 7.18 -2.77 20.81
CA VAL A 204 8.01 -3.95 20.50
C VAL A 204 9.34 -3.56 19.88
N LEU A 205 9.36 -2.61 18.94
CA LEU A 205 10.57 -2.11 18.31
C LEU A 205 11.45 -1.32 19.29
N ALA A 206 10.84 -0.51 20.17
CA ALA A 206 11.57 0.22 21.23
C ALA A 206 12.18 -0.74 22.25
N LEU A 207 11.49 -1.82 22.64
CA LEU A 207 12.03 -2.87 23.51
C LEU A 207 13.19 -3.63 22.84
N ALA A 208 13.19 -3.73 21.50
CA ALA A 208 14.35 -4.22 20.75
C ALA A 208 15.52 -3.22 20.70
N LYS A 209 15.46 -2.13 21.48
CA LYS A 209 16.46 -1.04 21.54
C LYS A 209 16.62 -0.27 20.23
N MET A 210 15.64 -0.29 19.35
CA MET A 210 15.57 0.63 18.24
C MET A 210 15.38 2.07 18.78
N PRO A 211 16.03 3.10 18.23
CA PRO A 211 15.77 4.50 18.62
C PRO A 211 14.27 4.79 18.56
N VAL A 212 13.75 5.47 19.59
CA VAL A 212 12.29 5.70 19.72
C VAL A 212 11.70 6.39 18.50
N PHE A 213 12.41 7.34 17.90
CA PHE A 213 11.99 8.03 16.69
C PHE A 213 11.83 7.04 15.52
N ASP A 214 12.83 6.18 15.31
CA ASP A 214 12.80 5.18 14.23
C ASP A 214 11.70 4.13 14.50
N ALA A 215 11.53 3.71 15.77
CA ALA A 215 10.48 2.78 16.15
C ALA A 215 9.07 3.33 15.83
N ILE A 216 8.83 4.62 16.07
CA ILE A 216 7.59 5.30 15.71
C ILE A 216 7.42 5.32 14.19
N CYS A 217 8.42 5.79 13.45
CA CYS A 217 8.35 5.89 11.99
C CYS A 217 8.11 4.51 11.34
N HIS A 218 8.89 3.48 11.73
CA HIS A 218 8.72 2.14 11.17
C HIS A 218 7.38 1.49 11.58
N ALA A 219 6.87 1.74 12.79
CA ALA A 219 5.56 1.24 13.18
C ALA A 219 4.42 1.88 12.36
N LEU A 220 4.48 3.19 12.13
CA LEU A 220 3.53 3.91 11.28
C LEU A 220 3.51 3.34 9.86
N THR A 221 4.68 3.08 9.29
CA THR A 221 4.83 2.66 7.89
C THR A 221 4.68 1.14 7.71
N ALA A 222 4.94 0.31 8.73
CA ALA A 222 4.68 -1.13 8.71
C ALA A 222 3.18 -1.44 8.70
N LEU A 223 2.41 -0.83 9.62
CA LEU A 223 0.96 -1.10 9.74
C LEU A 223 0.15 -0.47 8.59
N SER A 224 0.62 0.65 8.02
CA SER A 224 0.03 1.23 6.83
C SER A 224 0.44 0.49 5.55
N THR A 225 1.37 -0.48 5.65
CA THR A 225 1.96 -1.18 4.51
C THR A 225 2.54 -0.22 3.47
N GLY A 226 3.31 0.78 3.93
CA GLY A 226 3.82 1.84 3.08
C GLY A 226 5.33 1.84 2.84
N GLY A 227 6.14 1.36 3.82
CA GLY A 227 7.55 1.07 3.68
C GLY A 227 8.52 2.24 3.70
N PHE A 228 8.09 3.48 3.89
CA PHE A 228 9.04 4.56 4.09
C PHE A 228 9.86 4.35 5.37
N SER A 229 11.16 4.50 5.25
CA SER A 229 12.12 4.44 6.34
C SER A 229 12.76 5.82 6.57
N PRO A 230 13.21 6.12 7.79
CA PRO A 230 14.08 7.26 8.05
C PRO A 230 15.53 7.05 7.57
N HIS A 231 15.88 5.87 7.07
CA HIS A 231 17.23 5.50 6.61
C HIS A 231 17.24 5.10 5.15
N ASP A 232 18.28 5.49 4.40
CA ASP A 232 18.45 5.13 2.99
C ASP A 232 18.55 3.61 2.79
N ALA A 233 19.25 2.92 3.69
CA ALA A 233 19.36 1.46 3.67
C ALA A 233 18.11 0.73 4.18
N SER A 234 16.99 1.43 4.44
CA SER A 234 15.78 0.86 5.02
C SER A 234 16.08 0.05 6.30
N ILE A 235 15.58 -1.18 6.43
CA ILE A 235 15.79 -2.02 7.62
C ILE A 235 17.20 -2.61 7.68
N ASP A 236 17.90 -2.73 6.54
CA ASP A 236 19.30 -3.18 6.50
C ASP A 236 20.25 -2.26 7.30
N PHE A 237 19.86 -1.00 7.53
CA PHE A 237 20.60 -0.07 8.36
C PHE A 237 21.00 -0.66 9.72
N TYR A 238 20.11 -1.38 10.39
CA TYR A 238 20.38 -1.95 11.71
C TYR A 238 21.40 -3.09 11.66
N ARG A 239 21.42 -3.88 10.59
CA ARG A 239 22.44 -4.90 10.37
C ARG A 239 23.78 -4.26 10.00
N ALA A 240 23.76 -3.29 9.09
CA ALA A 240 24.97 -2.61 8.61
C ALA A 240 25.69 -1.84 9.72
N THR A 241 24.94 -1.25 10.65
CA THR A 241 25.49 -0.55 11.84
C THR A 241 25.85 -1.48 13.00
N GLY A 242 25.64 -2.80 12.87
CA GLY A 242 25.98 -3.78 13.91
C GLY A 242 25.04 -3.76 15.11
N HIS A 243 23.75 -3.38 14.92
CA HIS A 243 22.78 -3.35 16.00
C HIS A 243 22.55 -4.76 16.59
N ALA A 244 22.70 -4.93 17.91
CA ALA A 244 22.70 -6.24 18.58
C ALA A 244 21.41 -7.05 18.34
N HIS A 245 20.26 -6.38 18.20
CA HIS A 245 18.95 -7.01 18.05
C HIS A 245 18.38 -6.94 16.62
N TYR A 246 19.21 -6.72 15.58
CA TYR A 246 18.74 -6.54 14.21
C TYR A 246 17.87 -7.71 13.71
N ARG A 247 18.20 -8.96 14.06
CA ARG A 247 17.38 -10.14 13.68
C ARG A 247 16.00 -10.09 14.28
N PHE A 248 15.88 -9.70 15.55
CA PHE A 248 14.58 -9.56 16.20
C PHE A 248 13.75 -8.45 15.55
N ILE A 249 14.38 -7.32 15.19
CA ILE A 249 13.73 -6.21 14.48
C ILE A 249 13.17 -6.69 13.14
N GLU A 250 13.94 -7.44 12.35
CA GLU A 250 13.50 -7.99 11.07
C GLU A 250 12.30 -8.94 11.24
N TYR A 251 12.33 -9.88 12.19
CA TYR A 251 11.18 -10.76 12.46
C TYR A 251 9.96 -10.02 13.00
N ALA A 252 10.15 -9.03 13.89
CA ALA A 252 9.07 -8.21 14.42
C ALA A 252 8.38 -7.42 13.30
N LEU A 253 9.16 -6.76 12.43
CA LEU A 253 8.60 -6.05 11.27
C LEU A 253 7.91 -6.98 10.29
N THR A 254 8.47 -8.18 10.02
CA THR A 254 7.81 -9.21 9.22
C THR A 254 6.43 -9.55 9.78
N PHE A 255 6.31 -9.70 11.08
CA PHE A 255 5.04 -9.98 11.76
C PHE A 255 4.05 -8.80 11.64
N PHE A 256 4.51 -7.56 11.87
CA PHE A 256 3.62 -6.40 11.76
C PHE A 256 3.20 -6.09 10.33
N MET A 257 4.07 -6.30 9.33
CA MET A 257 3.69 -6.24 7.90
C MET A 257 2.60 -7.26 7.58
N MET A 258 2.74 -8.50 8.08
CA MET A 258 1.72 -9.53 7.92
C MET A 258 0.37 -9.09 8.49
N LEU A 259 0.34 -8.50 9.69
CA LEU A 259 -0.88 -7.97 10.28
C LEU A 259 -1.49 -6.84 9.43
N GLY A 260 -0.67 -5.93 8.89
CA GLY A 260 -1.13 -4.88 7.97
C GLY A 260 -1.79 -5.45 6.70
N GLY A 261 -1.28 -6.57 6.18
CA GLY A 261 -1.78 -7.25 4.98
C GLY A 261 -3.06 -8.07 5.16
N ILE A 262 -3.49 -8.33 6.38
CA ILE A 262 -4.73 -9.08 6.70
C ILE A 262 -5.91 -8.11 6.83
N ASN A 263 -7.11 -8.57 6.48
CA ASN A 263 -8.34 -7.81 6.65
C ASN A 263 -8.56 -7.39 8.11
N PHE A 264 -8.78 -6.10 8.36
CA PHE A 264 -8.96 -5.57 9.72
C PHE A 264 -10.20 -6.11 10.44
N LEU A 265 -11.21 -6.60 9.72
CA LEU A 265 -12.34 -7.30 10.34
C LEU A 265 -11.93 -8.66 10.92
N VAL A 266 -10.93 -9.33 10.34
CA VAL A 266 -10.36 -10.57 10.91
C VAL A 266 -9.70 -10.25 12.26
N HIS A 267 -8.94 -9.15 12.36
CA HIS A 267 -8.36 -8.72 13.66
C HIS A 267 -9.44 -8.46 14.71
N TYR A 268 -10.55 -7.80 14.34
CA TYR A 268 -11.68 -7.61 15.24
C TYR A 268 -12.24 -8.95 15.75
N ARG A 269 -12.47 -9.92 14.86
CA ARG A 269 -12.96 -11.26 15.22
C ARG A 269 -11.98 -11.99 16.15
N VAL A 270 -10.68 -11.92 15.87
CA VAL A 270 -9.65 -12.50 16.74
C VAL A 270 -9.64 -11.85 18.13
N LEU A 271 -9.76 -10.52 18.21
CA LEU A 271 -9.86 -9.80 19.48
C LEU A 271 -11.13 -10.16 20.27
N THR A 272 -12.21 -10.52 19.57
CA THR A 272 -13.44 -11.04 20.18
C THR A 272 -13.41 -12.56 20.42
N ARG A 273 -12.21 -13.19 20.40
CA ARG A 273 -11.93 -14.61 20.63
C ARG A 273 -12.46 -15.58 19.56
N ASP A 274 -12.83 -15.09 18.39
CA ASP A 274 -13.15 -15.94 17.24
C ASP A 274 -11.89 -16.23 16.41
N PHE A 275 -11.06 -17.16 16.86
CA PHE A 275 -9.82 -17.55 16.18
C PHE A 275 -10.05 -18.29 14.87
N LYS A 276 -11.27 -18.83 14.62
CA LYS A 276 -11.61 -19.46 13.34
C LYS A 276 -11.50 -18.50 12.18
N ALA A 277 -11.64 -17.19 12.44
CA ALA A 277 -11.46 -16.14 11.46
C ALA A 277 -10.12 -16.21 10.69
N LEU A 278 -9.08 -16.82 11.28
CA LEU A 278 -7.78 -17.00 10.63
C LEU A 278 -7.74 -18.11 9.57
N TRP A 279 -8.83 -18.90 9.42
CA TRP A 279 -8.86 -20.08 8.52
C TRP A 279 -10.21 -20.30 7.84
N ASP A 280 -11.28 -19.60 8.23
CA ASP A 280 -12.65 -19.94 7.86
C ASP A 280 -13.03 -19.50 6.44
N ASN A 281 -12.35 -18.52 5.84
CA ASN A 281 -12.67 -18.04 4.51
C ASN A 281 -11.58 -18.37 3.47
N MET A 282 -11.99 -18.38 2.20
CA MET A 282 -11.11 -18.72 1.09
C MET A 282 -9.92 -17.77 0.96
N GLU A 283 -10.14 -16.47 1.13
CA GLU A 283 -9.08 -15.45 0.99
C GLU A 283 -7.93 -15.70 1.96
N ILE A 284 -8.25 -15.94 3.24
CA ILE A 284 -7.22 -16.12 4.28
C ILE A 284 -6.45 -17.43 4.09
N ARG A 285 -7.12 -18.49 3.56
CA ARG A 285 -6.45 -19.75 3.21
C ARG A 285 -5.49 -19.58 2.05
N TYR A 286 -5.88 -18.82 1.01
CA TYR A 286 -4.99 -18.47 -0.10
C TYR A 286 -3.82 -17.61 0.40
N TRP A 287 -4.09 -16.66 1.30
CA TRP A 287 -3.07 -15.81 1.91
C TRP A 287 -1.95 -16.64 2.56
N TRP A 288 -2.29 -17.57 3.43
CA TRP A 288 -1.31 -18.46 4.06
C TRP A 288 -0.58 -19.35 3.04
N GLY A 289 -1.31 -19.90 2.09
CA GLY A 289 -0.74 -20.74 1.03
C GLY A 289 0.27 -19.98 0.18
N LEU A 290 -0.02 -18.74 -0.19
CA LEU A 290 0.88 -17.88 -0.97
C LEU A 290 2.16 -17.54 -0.18
N ILE A 291 2.03 -17.14 1.10
CA ILE A 291 3.19 -16.85 1.96
C ILE A 291 4.14 -18.04 2.02
N VAL A 292 3.61 -19.22 2.33
CA VAL A 292 4.42 -20.44 2.46
C VAL A 292 5.04 -20.81 1.11
N ALA A 293 4.25 -20.85 0.04
CA ALA A 293 4.74 -21.25 -1.28
C ALA A 293 5.84 -20.29 -1.79
N PHE A 294 5.60 -18.99 -1.71
CA PHE A 294 6.58 -17.99 -2.17
C PHE A 294 7.86 -17.99 -1.32
N THR A 295 7.72 -18.10 0.01
CA THR A 295 8.90 -18.19 0.90
C THR A 295 9.75 -19.40 0.57
N LEU A 296 9.13 -20.57 0.36
CA LEU A 296 9.85 -21.78 0.00
C LEU A 296 10.57 -21.65 -1.37
N VAL A 297 9.89 -21.14 -2.39
CA VAL A 297 10.48 -20.99 -3.73
C VAL A 297 11.65 -20.01 -3.68
N VAL A 298 11.49 -18.83 -3.03
CA VAL A 298 12.58 -17.84 -2.89
C VAL A 298 13.74 -18.44 -2.09
N MET A 299 13.46 -19.14 -0.99
CA MET A 299 14.50 -19.79 -0.18
C MET A 299 15.29 -20.84 -0.98
N ILE A 300 14.61 -21.70 -1.75
CA ILE A 300 15.23 -22.72 -2.59
C ILE A 300 16.12 -22.04 -3.66
N ASP A 301 15.62 -20.97 -4.31
CA ASP A 301 16.39 -20.26 -5.33
C ASP A 301 17.64 -19.59 -4.73
N CYS A 302 17.56 -18.99 -3.55
CA CYS A 302 18.71 -18.43 -2.85
C CYS A 302 19.73 -19.49 -2.43
N LEU A 303 19.28 -20.64 -1.90
CA LEU A 303 20.19 -21.77 -1.55
C LEU A 303 20.85 -22.40 -2.78
N ARG A 304 20.15 -22.40 -3.92
CA ARG A 304 20.74 -22.80 -5.20
C ARG A 304 21.79 -21.80 -5.66
N GLN A 305 21.49 -20.51 -5.57
CA GLN A 305 22.38 -19.42 -5.98
C GLN A 305 23.67 -19.39 -5.14
N SER A 306 23.60 -19.69 -3.83
CA SER A 306 24.78 -19.80 -2.95
C SER A 306 25.62 -21.04 -3.18
N GLY A 307 25.17 -22.00 -4.01
CA GLY A 307 25.81 -23.29 -4.20
C GLY A 307 25.63 -24.30 -3.07
N SER A 308 24.90 -23.93 -2.00
CA SER A 308 24.70 -24.78 -0.83
C SER A 308 23.88 -26.02 -1.16
N LEU A 309 22.84 -25.88 -2.01
CA LEU A 309 22.07 -27.01 -2.50
C LEU A 309 22.92 -27.97 -3.35
N THR A 310 23.76 -27.43 -4.24
CA THR A 310 24.67 -28.23 -5.08
C THR A 310 25.64 -29.02 -4.19
N ALA A 311 26.18 -28.38 -3.14
CA ALA A 311 27.07 -29.06 -2.18
C ALA A 311 26.38 -30.21 -1.43
N VAL A 312 25.07 -30.10 -1.12
CA VAL A 312 24.32 -31.21 -0.53
C VAL A 312 24.16 -32.38 -1.51
N PHE A 313 23.76 -32.08 -2.75
CA PHE A 313 23.48 -33.15 -3.74
C PHE A 313 24.76 -33.82 -4.27
N GLU A 314 25.87 -33.08 -4.47
CA GLU A 314 27.08 -33.60 -5.04
C GLU A 314 28.07 -34.14 -3.99
N ARG A 315 28.11 -33.54 -2.80
CA ARG A 315 29.14 -33.84 -1.78
C ARG A 315 28.55 -34.41 -0.49
N GLY A 316 27.21 -34.46 -0.36
CA GLY A 316 26.54 -34.89 0.88
C GLY A 316 26.76 -33.96 2.11
N THR A 317 27.31 -32.76 1.87
CA THR A 317 27.58 -31.81 2.96
C THR A 317 26.33 -31.12 3.46
N PRO A 318 25.96 -31.21 4.74
CA PRO A 318 24.76 -30.57 5.25
C PRO A 318 24.91 -29.02 5.22
N ILE A 319 23.81 -28.32 4.92
CA ILE A 319 23.79 -26.86 4.98
C ILE A 319 23.93 -26.40 6.43
N ALA A 320 24.80 -25.44 6.70
CA ALA A 320 24.98 -24.89 8.03
C ALA A 320 23.65 -24.26 8.55
N ALA A 321 23.27 -24.55 9.80
CA ALA A 321 22.03 -24.03 10.39
C ALA A 321 21.95 -22.49 10.34
N ALA A 322 23.08 -21.79 10.48
CA ALA A 322 23.16 -20.34 10.38
C ALA A 322 22.86 -19.82 8.97
N GLU A 323 23.21 -20.60 7.93
CA GLU A 323 22.89 -20.25 6.54
C GLU A 323 21.41 -20.48 6.23
N VAL A 324 20.86 -21.56 6.74
CA VAL A 324 19.42 -21.86 6.62
C VAL A 324 18.59 -20.73 7.29
N GLU A 325 18.97 -20.35 8.53
CA GLU A 325 18.30 -19.25 9.25
C GLU A 325 18.40 -17.94 8.46
N ARG A 326 19.59 -17.58 8.01
CA ARG A 326 19.80 -16.35 7.25
C ARG A 326 18.97 -16.30 5.97
N THR A 327 18.99 -17.39 5.21
CA THR A 327 18.25 -17.48 3.95
C THR A 327 16.75 -17.48 4.19
N PHE A 328 16.26 -18.20 5.19
CA PHE A 328 14.85 -18.17 5.59
C PHE A 328 14.41 -16.76 5.99
N ARG A 329 15.17 -16.09 6.86
CA ARG A 329 14.84 -14.76 7.38
C ARG A 329 14.75 -13.72 6.26
N TYR A 330 15.73 -13.69 5.34
CA TYR A 330 15.67 -12.78 4.21
C TYR A 330 14.56 -13.14 3.22
N SER A 331 14.31 -14.43 2.98
CA SER A 331 13.23 -14.87 2.09
C SER A 331 11.86 -14.50 2.64
N VAL A 332 11.56 -14.83 3.92
CA VAL A 332 10.26 -14.52 4.52
C VAL A 332 10.05 -13.02 4.67
N PHE A 333 11.10 -12.26 5.04
CA PHE A 333 11.00 -10.81 5.13
C PHE A 333 10.66 -10.20 3.78
N GLN A 334 11.39 -10.56 2.72
CA GLN A 334 11.19 -9.97 1.40
C GLN A 334 9.86 -10.40 0.77
N VAL A 335 9.45 -11.67 0.96
CA VAL A 335 8.12 -12.14 0.56
C VAL A 335 7.03 -11.34 1.27
N MET A 336 7.15 -11.15 2.58
CA MET A 336 6.18 -10.36 3.33
C MET A 336 6.18 -8.90 2.89
N ALA A 337 7.35 -8.28 2.74
CA ALA A 337 7.47 -6.89 2.31
C ALA A 337 6.79 -6.63 0.96
N ILE A 338 6.94 -7.54 -0.01
CA ILE A 338 6.35 -7.40 -1.35
C ILE A 338 4.87 -7.81 -1.37
N LEU A 339 4.52 -8.96 -0.79
CA LEU A 339 3.16 -9.49 -0.85
C LEU A 339 2.16 -8.64 -0.04
N THR A 340 2.61 -8.07 1.11
CA THR A 340 1.80 -7.10 1.87
C THR A 340 1.82 -5.70 1.27
N THR A 341 2.58 -5.49 0.20
CA THR A 341 2.82 -4.18 -0.41
C THR A 341 3.43 -3.15 0.55
N THR A 342 4.21 -3.60 1.54
CA THR A 342 4.88 -2.71 2.49
C THR A 342 6.17 -2.12 1.92
N GLY A 343 7.01 -2.95 1.31
CA GLY A 343 8.19 -2.47 0.59
C GLY A 343 9.44 -2.18 1.41
N PHE A 344 9.52 -2.60 2.68
CA PHE A 344 10.78 -2.55 3.41
C PHE A 344 11.85 -3.46 2.79
N GLY A 345 13.12 -3.07 2.90
CA GLY A 345 14.26 -3.84 2.43
C GLY A 345 15.24 -4.21 3.55
N THR A 346 15.57 -5.49 3.65
CA THR A 346 16.74 -5.98 4.39
C THR A 346 17.89 -6.29 3.44
N MET A 347 17.63 -6.22 2.14
CA MET A 347 18.55 -6.39 1.04
C MET A 347 17.90 -5.86 -0.23
N ASP A 348 18.68 -5.34 -1.16
CA ASP A 348 18.18 -4.96 -2.48
C ASP A 348 17.62 -6.18 -3.21
N ILE A 349 16.38 -6.06 -3.73
CA ILE A 349 15.70 -7.12 -4.50
C ILE A 349 16.40 -7.43 -5.81
N GLY A 350 17.19 -6.51 -6.35
CA GLY A 350 18.06 -6.67 -7.53
C GLY A 350 19.39 -7.35 -7.24
N SER A 351 19.76 -7.53 -5.96
CA SER A 351 21.08 -8.08 -5.57
C SER A 351 21.35 -9.49 -6.11
N ALA A 352 22.62 -9.88 -6.13
CA ALA A 352 23.04 -11.22 -6.54
C ALA A 352 22.62 -12.32 -5.54
N PHE A 353 22.20 -11.95 -4.34
CA PHE A 353 21.66 -12.91 -3.35
C PHE A 353 20.39 -13.60 -3.83
N PHE A 354 19.52 -12.86 -4.50
CA PHE A 354 18.29 -13.39 -5.09
C PHE A 354 18.56 -13.89 -6.51
N GLY A 355 18.27 -15.15 -6.78
CA GLY A 355 18.40 -15.73 -8.12
C GLY A 355 17.34 -15.19 -9.09
N THR A 356 17.45 -15.59 -10.34
CA THR A 356 16.54 -15.13 -11.41
C THR A 356 15.09 -15.52 -11.15
N ALA A 357 14.85 -16.72 -10.57
CA ALA A 357 13.51 -17.18 -10.27
C ALA A 357 12.86 -16.33 -9.16
N ALA A 358 13.59 -16.00 -8.10
CA ALA A 358 13.11 -15.11 -7.04
C ALA A 358 12.77 -13.72 -7.59
N LYS A 359 13.63 -13.15 -8.45
CA LYS A 359 13.39 -11.83 -9.06
C LYS A 359 12.12 -11.80 -9.94
N GLN A 360 11.86 -12.85 -10.72
CA GLN A 360 10.62 -12.96 -11.49
C GLN A 360 9.39 -13.13 -10.58
N LEU A 361 9.55 -13.93 -9.51
CA LEU A 361 8.48 -14.17 -8.55
C LEU A 361 8.10 -12.89 -7.79
N PHE A 362 9.07 -12.00 -7.51
CA PHE A 362 8.80 -10.69 -6.90
C PHE A 362 7.85 -9.86 -7.78
N LEU A 363 8.02 -9.83 -9.10
CA LEU A 363 7.08 -9.14 -9.99
C LEU A 363 5.67 -9.75 -9.95
N VAL A 364 5.56 -11.07 -9.86
CA VAL A 364 4.25 -11.74 -9.70
C VAL A 364 3.59 -11.34 -8.38
N MET A 365 4.35 -11.32 -7.28
CA MET A 365 3.84 -10.91 -5.96
C MET A 365 3.42 -9.43 -5.95
N MET A 366 4.12 -8.54 -6.69
CA MET A 366 3.75 -7.13 -6.83
C MET A 366 2.37 -6.93 -7.46
N VAL A 367 1.89 -7.88 -8.28
CA VAL A 367 0.52 -7.85 -8.82
C VAL A 367 -0.50 -8.32 -7.79
N ILE A 368 -0.18 -9.35 -7.01
CA ILE A 368 -1.15 -10.01 -6.12
C ILE A 368 -1.61 -9.07 -5.00
N GLY A 369 -0.68 -8.56 -4.21
CA GLY A 369 -0.98 -7.73 -3.04
C GLY A 369 -1.57 -8.49 -1.85
N GLY A 370 -2.16 -7.79 -0.88
CA GLY A 370 -2.73 -8.38 0.34
C GLY A 370 -4.23 -8.68 0.29
N CYS A 371 -4.83 -8.89 1.47
CA CYS A 371 -6.26 -9.19 1.60
C CYS A 371 -7.13 -7.94 1.38
N VAL A 372 -8.36 -8.16 0.95
CA VAL A 372 -9.39 -7.11 0.89
C VAL A 372 -9.68 -6.58 2.30
N GLY A 373 -9.87 -5.26 2.44
CA GLY A 373 -10.08 -4.63 3.76
C GLY A 373 -8.84 -4.60 4.66
N SER A 374 -7.64 -4.80 4.07
CA SER A 374 -6.33 -4.51 4.67
C SER A 374 -5.84 -3.13 4.23
N THR A 375 -4.70 -2.69 4.79
CA THR A 375 -4.03 -1.46 4.35
C THR A 375 -3.20 -1.64 3.08
N SER A 376 -2.97 -2.87 2.61
CA SER A 376 -2.15 -3.17 1.43
C SER A 376 -2.76 -2.68 0.12
N GLY A 377 -1.93 -2.51 -0.90
CA GLY A 377 -2.30 -2.28 -2.29
C GLY A 377 -2.50 -3.58 -3.09
N GLY A 378 -2.23 -3.54 -4.38
CA GLY A 378 -2.27 -4.68 -5.28
C GLY A 378 -3.67 -5.07 -5.76
N PHE A 379 -3.74 -6.11 -6.60
CA PHE A 379 -4.97 -6.62 -7.20
C PHE A 379 -5.89 -7.33 -6.18
N LYS A 380 -5.36 -7.74 -5.04
CA LYS A 380 -5.97 -8.43 -3.90
C LYS A 380 -6.06 -9.95 -4.05
N VAL A 381 -5.72 -10.64 -2.95
CA VAL A 381 -5.70 -12.12 -2.86
C VAL A 381 -7.06 -12.73 -3.21
N LEU A 382 -8.17 -12.13 -2.75
CA LEU A 382 -9.51 -12.63 -3.06
C LEU A 382 -9.77 -12.71 -4.56
N ARG A 383 -9.38 -11.68 -5.32
CA ARG A 383 -9.58 -11.66 -6.78
C ARG A 383 -8.71 -12.70 -7.49
N VAL A 384 -7.48 -12.91 -7.03
CA VAL A 384 -6.61 -13.99 -7.53
C VAL A 384 -7.25 -15.34 -7.26
N ALA A 385 -7.79 -15.56 -6.07
CA ALA A 385 -8.51 -16.78 -5.72
C ALA A 385 -9.78 -16.98 -6.58
N MET A 386 -10.52 -15.90 -6.88
CA MET A 386 -11.68 -15.93 -7.79
C MET A 386 -11.28 -16.32 -9.22
N LEU A 387 -10.22 -15.73 -9.77
CA LEU A 387 -9.73 -16.07 -11.10
C LEU A 387 -9.24 -17.51 -11.19
N ASN A 388 -8.58 -18.02 -10.15
CA ASN A 388 -8.18 -19.42 -10.09
C ASN A 388 -9.41 -20.37 -10.05
N ARG A 389 -10.44 -20.02 -9.27
CA ARG A 389 -11.70 -20.78 -9.25
C ARG A 389 -12.46 -20.70 -10.59
N LEU A 390 -12.41 -19.55 -11.26
CA LEU A 390 -12.98 -19.40 -12.60
C LEU A 390 -12.29 -20.35 -13.59
N MET A 391 -10.96 -20.39 -13.59
CA MET A 391 -10.20 -21.31 -14.44
C MET A 391 -10.56 -22.77 -14.15
N GLN A 392 -10.65 -23.15 -12.88
CA GLN A 392 -11.10 -24.51 -12.49
C GLN A 392 -12.52 -24.81 -12.98
N ARG A 393 -13.43 -23.84 -12.92
CA ARG A 393 -14.81 -23.97 -13.44
C ARG A 393 -14.81 -24.20 -14.95
N GLU A 394 -14.05 -23.45 -15.72
CA GLU A 394 -13.99 -23.61 -17.18
C GLU A 394 -13.37 -24.95 -17.59
N LEU A 395 -12.33 -25.41 -16.87
CA LEU A 395 -11.77 -26.76 -17.05
C LEU A 395 -12.79 -27.87 -16.70
N PHE A 396 -13.63 -27.66 -15.70
CA PHE A 396 -14.69 -28.59 -15.34
C PHE A 396 -15.80 -28.60 -16.40
N LYS A 397 -16.25 -27.44 -16.88
CA LYS A 397 -17.24 -27.34 -17.96
C LYS A 397 -16.82 -28.09 -19.22
N ALA A 398 -15.52 -28.06 -19.58
CA ALA A 398 -15.03 -28.82 -20.73
C ALA A 398 -15.19 -30.36 -20.61
N LYS A 399 -15.47 -30.87 -19.40
CA LYS A 399 -15.64 -32.31 -19.11
C LYS A 399 -17.09 -32.72 -18.90
N VAL A 400 -18.02 -31.76 -18.80
CA VAL A 400 -19.42 -32.00 -18.44
C VAL A 400 -20.33 -31.53 -19.56
N SER A 401 -21.54 -32.14 -19.67
CA SER A 401 -22.54 -31.73 -20.66
C SER A 401 -22.94 -30.25 -20.52
N ASP A 402 -23.20 -29.55 -21.63
CA ASP A 402 -23.63 -28.15 -21.70
C ASP A 402 -24.88 -27.80 -20.87
N ARG A 403 -25.65 -28.84 -20.47
CA ARG A 403 -26.84 -28.70 -19.63
C ARG A 403 -26.53 -28.64 -18.14
N ALA A 404 -25.28 -28.88 -17.71
CA ALA A 404 -24.92 -28.83 -16.31
C ALA A 404 -24.81 -27.37 -15.82
N SER A 405 -25.56 -27.04 -14.78
CA SER A 405 -25.43 -25.70 -14.13
C SER A 405 -24.14 -25.65 -13.32
N THR A 406 -23.19 -24.83 -13.74
CA THR A 406 -21.89 -24.67 -13.10
C THR A 406 -21.76 -23.26 -12.54
N GLY A 407 -22.34 -23.01 -11.35
CA GLY A 407 -22.12 -21.76 -10.60
C GLY A 407 -20.73 -21.70 -9.98
N LEU A 408 -20.12 -20.51 -9.94
CA LEU A 408 -18.90 -20.28 -9.15
C LEU A 408 -19.30 -20.17 -7.68
N VAL A 409 -18.82 -21.07 -6.83
CA VAL A 409 -19.10 -21.05 -5.38
C VAL A 409 -17.85 -20.61 -4.63
N ILE A 410 -17.98 -19.56 -3.82
CA ILE A 410 -16.96 -19.05 -2.92
C ILE A 410 -17.55 -19.02 -1.52
N ASP A 411 -16.91 -19.70 -0.58
CA ASP A 411 -17.31 -19.73 0.83
C ASP A 411 -18.83 -20.01 1.02
N ASN A 412 -19.35 -20.99 0.28
CA ASN A 412 -20.75 -21.43 0.24
C ASN A 412 -21.75 -20.41 -0.37
N HIS A 413 -21.28 -19.37 -1.06
CA HIS A 413 -22.12 -18.43 -1.79
C HIS A 413 -21.87 -18.55 -3.30
N ILE A 414 -22.94 -18.51 -4.09
CA ILE A 414 -22.84 -18.44 -5.55
C ILE A 414 -22.47 -17.03 -5.93
N VAL A 415 -21.36 -16.87 -6.65
CA VAL A 415 -20.90 -15.56 -7.17
C VAL A 415 -21.66 -15.27 -8.48
N PRO A 416 -22.33 -14.11 -8.60
CA PRO A 416 -22.98 -13.71 -9.83
C PRO A 416 -21.99 -13.56 -10.99
N ASP A 417 -22.38 -13.97 -12.20
CA ASP A 417 -21.50 -13.84 -13.39
C ASP A 417 -21.07 -12.39 -13.67
N ALA A 418 -21.91 -11.42 -13.35
CA ALA A 418 -21.56 -10.00 -13.50
C ALA A 418 -20.34 -9.60 -12.64
N GLU A 419 -20.15 -10.21 -11.47
CA GLU A 419 -18.99 -9.95 -10.62
C GLU A 419 -17.73 -10.61 -11.18
N ILE A 420 -17.87 -11.82 -11.71
CA ILE A 420 -16.78 -12.54 -12.36
C ILE A 420 -16.27 -11.75 -13.56
N HIS A 421 -17.17 -11.27 -14.43
CA HIS A 421 -16.80 -10.43 -15.57
C HIS A 421 -16.10 -9.13 -15.14
N ARG A 422 -16.54 -8.53 -14.02
CA ARG A 422 -15.90 -7.32 -13.48
C ARG A 422 -14.48 -7.59 -13.02
N VAL A 423 -14.24 -8.68 -12.26
CA VAL A 423 -12.89 -9.05 -11.81
C VAL A 423 -11.98 -9.34 -13.00
N ALA A 424 -12.49 -10.04 -14.02
CA ALA A 424 -11.73 -10.27 -15.26
C ALA A 424 -11.41 -8.97 -16.01
N ALA A 425 -12.37 -8.05 -16.12
CA ALA A 425 -12.16 -6.73 -16.74
C ALA A 425 -11.15 -5.88 -15.96
N LEU A 426 -11.19 -5.88 -14.64
CA LEU A 426 -10.21 -5.21 -13.79
C LEU A 426 -8.81 -5.81 -13.94
N PHE A 427 -8.69 -7.13 -14.03
CA PHE A 427 -7.41 -7.80 -14.27
C PHE A 427 -6.83 -7.40 -15.63
N PHE A 428 -7.65 -7.39 -16.67
CA PHE A 428 -7.23 -6.92 -17.99
C PHE A 428 -6.78 -5.45 -17.97
N ALA A 429 -7.55 -4.57 -17.32
CA ALA A 429 -7.17 -3.16 -17.15
C ALA A 429 -5.86 -3.00 -16.37
N TRP A 430 -5.63 -3.84 -15.35
CA TRP A 430 -4.38 -3.87 -14.60
C TRP A 430 -3.19 -4.20 -15.51
N ILE A 431 -3.29 -5.28 -16.27
CA ILE A 431 -2.23 -5.67 -17.23
C ILE A 431 -2.01 -4.59 -18.29
N ALA A 432 -3.08 -4.00 -18.82
CA ALA A 432 -2.97 -2.90 -19.80
C ALA A 432 -2.20 -1.70 -19.22
N LEU A 433 -2.50 -1.29 -17.98
CA LEU A 433 -1.78 -0.21 -17.32
C LEU A 433 -0.30 -0.55 -17.06
N LEU A 434 0.01 -1.80 -16.68
CA LEU A 434 1.39 -2.26 -16.53
C LEU A 434 2.17 -2.17 -17.85
N VAL A 435 1.58 -2.65 -18.95
CA VAL A 435 2.21 -2.63 -20.27
C VAL A 435 2.41 -1.20 -20.77
N VAL A 436 1.37 -0.37 -20.67
CA VAL A 436 1.47 1.04 -21.10
C VAL A 436 2.47 1.81 -20.26
N GLY A 437 2.40 1.71 -18.93
CA GLY A 437 3.30 2.45 -18.05
C GLY A 437 4.75 1.97 -18.11
N GLY A 438 4.97 0.64 -18.20
CA GLY A 438 6.29 0.08 -18.43
C GLY A 438 6.87 0.48 -19.80
N GLY A 439 6.02 0.50 -20.84
CA GLY A 439 6.39 0.99 -22.17
C GLY A 439 6.77 2.47 -22.19
N ILE A 440 6.02 3.34 -21.49
CA ILE A 440 6.38 4.76 -21.31
C ILE A 440 7.75 4.86 -20.60
N THR A 441 7.97 4.08 -19.54
CA THR A 441 9.25 4.10 -18.83
C THR A 441 10.39 3.69 -19.77
N ALA A 442 10.23 2.62 -20.54
CA ALA A 442 11.24 2.15 -21.48
C ALA A 442 11.53 3.15 -22.61
N LEU A 443 10.49 3.89 -23.06
CA LEU A 443 10.64 4.89 -24.14
C LEU A 443 11.35 6.17 -23.69
N PHE A 444 11.16 6.59 -22.44
CA PHE A 444 11.63 7.88 -21.94
C PHE A 444 12.76 7.77 -20.92
N SER A 445 13.20 6.57 -20.56
CA SER A 445 14.36 6.33 -19.71
C SER A 445 15.32 5.32 -20.35
N ASN A 446 16.61 5.36 -19.95
CA ASN A 446 17.63 4.43 -20.41
C ASN A 446 17.70 3.15 -19.56
N GLN A 447 16.59 2.77 -18.91
CA GLN A 447 16.56 1.60 -18.03
C GLN A 447 16.45 0.28 -18.82
N GLU A 448 17.07 -0.77 -18.32
CA GLU A 448 16.88 -2.12 -18.86
C GLU A 448 15.41 -2.55 -18.81
N THR A 449 15.01 -3.42 -19.74
CA THR A 449 13.60 -3.83 -19.89
C THR A 449 12.95 -4.28 -18.58
N LEU A 450 13.64 -5.13 -17.80
CA LEU A 450 13.11 -5.64 -16.54
C LEU A 450 12.95 -4.51 -15.50
N ALA A 451 13.94 -3.61 -15.43
CA ALA A 451 13.91 -2.46 -14.54
C ALA A 451 12.77 -1.49 -14.91
N ALA A 452 12.64 -1.14 -16.20
CA ALA A 452 11.60 -0.26 -16.71
C ALA A 452 10.18 -0.76 -16.36
N PHE A 453 9.90 -2.06 -16.56
CA PHE A 453 8.62 -2.65 -16.18
C PHE A 453 8.44 -2.71 -14.66
N SER A 454 9.49 -3.04 -13.89
CA SER A 454 9.41 -3.19 -12.43
C SER A 454 8.96 -1.90 -11.73
N GLY A 455 9.36 -0.73 -12.23
CA GLY A 455 8.92 0.57 -11.70
C GLY A 455 7.40 0.73 -11.77
N MET A 456 6.78 0.34 -12.90
CA MET A 456 5.33 0.39 -13.03
C MET A 456 4.61 -0.71 -12.22
N PHE A 457 5.20 -1.92 -12.09
CA PHE A 457 4.70 -2.96 -11.19
C PHE A 457 4.67 -2.45 -9.75
N SER A 458 5.73 -1.79 -9.31
CA SER A 458 5.82 -1.21 -7.97
C SER A 458 4.83 -0.04 -7.78
N ALA A 459 4.72 0.87 -8.76
CA ALA A 459 3.79 2.00 -8.68
C ALA A 459 2.33 1.56 -8.64
N LEU A 460 1.91 0.70 -9.57
CA LEU A 460 0.54 0.21 -9.65
C LEU A 460 0.20 -0.78 -8.52
N GLY A 461 1.17 -1.58 -8.07
CA GLY A 461 1.02 -2.48 -6.92
C GLY A 461 1.04 -1.76 -5.57
N ASN A 462 1.49 -0.50 -5.51
CA ASN A 462 1.78 0.25 -4.28
C ASN A 462 2.78 -0.48 -3.37
N ILE A 463 3.95 -0.88 -3.92
CA ILE A 463 4.92 -1.75 -3.24
C ILE A 463 6.10 -0.97 -2.64
N GLY A 464 6.68 -0.03 -3.40
CA GLY A 464 7.89 0.72 -3.06
C GLY A 464 9.12 0.29 -3.84
N PRO A 465 9.79 -0.81 -3.48
CA PRO A 465 10.99 -1.26 -4.18
C PRO A 465 10.69 -1.70 -5.62
N CYS A 466 11.66 -1.46 -6.49
CA CYS A 466 11.70 -1.92 -7.88
C CYS A 466 13.16 -2.19 -8.28
N TYR A 467 13.41 -2.58 -9.52
CA TYR A 467 14.79 -2.81 -10.03
C TYR A 467 15.43 -1.52 -10.54
N ILE A 468 14.84 -0.37 -10.30
CA ILE A 468 15.40 0.96 -10.57
C ILE A 468 15.98 1.49 -9.25
N SER A 469 17.22 1.96 -9.27
CA SER A 469 17.84 2.56 -8.09
C SER A 469 17.16 3.88 -7.70
N VAL A 470 17.29 4.31 -6.44
CA VAL A 470 16.76 5.61 -5.99
C VAL A 470 17.42 6.76 -6.77
N ALA A 471 18.72 6.67 -7.04
CA ALA A 471 19.44 7.66 -7.82
C ALA A 471 18.86 7.81 -9.24
N ASP A 472 18.64 6.68 -9.94
CA ASP A 472 17.99 6.70 -11.25
C ASP A 472 16.54 7.23 -11.17
N MET A 473 15.81 6.91 -10.10
CA MET A 473 14.43 7.38 -9.90
C MET A 473 14.37 8.92 -9.73
N MET A 474 15.36 9.50 -9.06
CA MET A 474 15.50 10.97 -8.93
C MET A 474 15.67 11.64 -10.29
N GLU A 475 16.43 11.04 -11.19
CA GLU A 475 16.74 11.56 -12.52
C GLU A 475 15.68 11.23 -13.58
N MET A 476 14.63 10.48 -13.23
CA MET A 476 13.57 10.13 -14.17
C MET A 476 12.89 11.34 -14.79
N PRO A 477 12.62 11.31 -16.12
CA PRO A 477 11.87 12.36 -16.80
C PRO A 477 10.49 12.60 -16.19
N ALA A 478 9.99 13.83 -16.25
CA ALA A 478 8.69 14.21 -15.70
C ALA A 478 7.54 13.33 -16.21
N VAL A 479 7.58 12.88 -17.47
CA VAL A 479 6.58 12.00 -18.06
C VAL A 479 6.50 10.67 -17.32
N VAL A 480 7.64 10.07 -16.96
CA VAL A 480 7.70 8.82 -16.19
C VAL A 480 7.19 9.03 -14.77
N LYS A 481 7.63 10.11 -14.09
CA LYS A 481 7.14 10.46 -12.74
C LYS A 481 5.61 10.64 -12.72
N ILE A 482 5.04 11.36 -13.71
CA ILE A 482 3.58 11.53 -13.84
C ILE A 482 2.88 10.20 -14.10
N THR A 483 3.45 9.33 -14.95
CA THR A 483 2.91 7.99 -15.20
C THR A 483 2.85 7.16 -13.93
N TYR A 484 3.89 7.19 -13.10
CA TYR A 484 3.90 6.50 -11.81
C TYR A 484 2.93 7.11 -10.80
N ILE A 485 2.77 8.44 -10.75
CA ILE A 485 1.75 9.12 -9.94
C ILE A 485 0.35 8.58 -10.27
N ILE A 486 0.02 8.48 -11.58
CA ILE A 486 -1.25 7.91 -12.02
C ILE A 486 -1.35 6.42 -11.64
N GLY A 487 -0.27 5.66 -11.80
CA GLY A 487 -0.18 4.26 -11.41
C GLY A 487 -0.43 4.05 -9.92
N MET A 488 0.25 4.82 -9.05
CA MET A 488 0.09 4.77 -7.58
C MET A 488 -1.36 5.06 -7.15
N LEU A 489 -1.97 6.07 -7.77
CA LEU A 489 -3.37 6.41 -7.51
C LEU A 489 -4.33 5.32 -7.99
N ALA A 490 -4.08 4.76 -9.18
CA ALA A 490 -4.91 3.70 -9.77
C ALA A 490 -4.81 2.40 -8.96
N GLY A 491 -3.62 2.03 -8.50
CA GLY A 491 -3.42 0.89 -7.61
C GLY A 491 -4.15 1.04 -6.28
N ARG A 492 -4.06 2.23 -5.67
CA ARG A 492 -4.65 2.50 -4.36
C ARG A 492 -6.17 2.54 -4.38
N LEU A 493 -6.77 3.12 -5.40
CA LEU A 493 -8.21 3.31 -5.55
C LEU A 493 -8.89 2.25 -6.43
N GLU A 494 -8.17 1.17 -6.78
CA GLU A 494 -8.69 0.03 -7.56
C GLU A 494 -9.10 0.38 -9.00
N ILE A 495 -8.35 1.23 -9.69
CA ILE A 495 -8.45 1.62 -11.10
C ILE A 495 -9.76 2.38 -11.43
N LEU A 496 -10.93 1.85 -11.05
CA LEU A 496 -12.24 2.39 -11.47
C LEU A 496 -12.44 3.87 -11.12
N PRO A 497 -12.17 4.35 -9.88
CA PRO A 497 -12.28 5.77 -9.54
C PRO A 497 -11.36 6.66 -10.38
N VAL A 498 -10.18 6.15 -10.75
CA VAL A 498 -9.23 6.89 -11.60
C VAL A 498 -9.72 6.97 -13.05
N LEU A 499 -10.26 5.88 -13.61
CA LEU A 499 -10.87 5.91 -14.94
C LEU A 499 -12.08 6.85 -15.00
N LEU A 500 -12.87 6.94 -13.93
CA LEU A 500 -14.00 7.87 -13.83
C LEU A 500 -13.55 9.33 -13.87
N LEU A 501 -12.37 9.69 -13.35
CA LEU A 501 -11.82 11.05 -13.46
C LEU A 501 -11.67 11.52 -14.90
N PHE A 502 -11.29 10.60 -15.81
CA PHE A 502 -11.08 10.89 -17.24
C PHE A 502 -12.36 10.77 -18.08
N SER A 503 -13.50 10.38 -17.48
CA SER A 503 -14.77 10.24 -18.20
C SER A 503 -15.58 11.54 -18.20
N PRO A 504 -15.71 12.27 -19.34
CA PRO A 504 -16.44 13.55 -19.36
C PRO A 504 -17.93 13.44 -19.00
N ARG A 505 -18.52 12.22 -19.18
CA ARG A 505 -19.94 11.96 -18.88
C ARG A 505 -20.24 11.96 -17.39
N VAL A 506 -19.25 11.69 -16.59
CA VAL A 506 -19.38 11.55 -15.11
C VAL A 506 -19.42 12.91 -14.42
N TRP A 507 -18.84 13.94 -15.05
CA TRP A 507 -18.82 15.32 -14.54
C TRP A 507 -20.07 16.14 -14.90
N ARG A 508 -20.88 15.58 -15.76
CA ARG A 508 -22.17 16.14 -16.18
C ARG A 508 -23.30 15.58 -15.33
#